data_7e614e0235ce72324472a1612df2fa63
#
_entry.id   7e614e0235ce72324472a1612df2fa63
#
_cell.length_a   1.000
_cell.length_b   1.000
_cell.length_c   1.000
_cell.angle_alpha   90.00
_cell.angle_beta   90.00
_cell.angle_gamma   90.00
#
_symmetry.space_group_name_H-M   'P 1'
#
loop_
_entity.id
_entity.type
_entity.pdbx_description
1 polymer ?
#
loop_
_entity_poly.entity_id
_entity_poly.type
_entity_poly.pdbx_seq_one_letter_code
_entity_poly.pdbx_strand_id
1 'polypeptide(L)'
;MKSNKLCRMKKKIFLPMLVSLQLLFGSCENNFDPYIYGALLQGEYPSTEQEYVSYMMICYLPYTTVWTYDMGSGGLQHGIHIQSGGTVRMFDSTSDICASATTVGADWERFTKGDYSNCFYYWRGNVDDGSNLNHFPKTAQITRMTEIIGTLEKAPLTALTEEKKNNLLGEARLCRGLMMYFLLHVYGPVPVILDPEKVIDPEALSNTVRPSLDEMAQWITDDLEFAAKNAPETAPDLGRYTRDYARFCLMKHCLNEGEHMEGYY
;
A
#
# COMPACT_ATOMS: atom_id res chain seq x y z
N MET A 1 52.81 63.83 27.93
CA MET A 1 53.01 62.45 28.42
C MET A 1 51.76 61.63 28.83
N LYS A 2 50.51 62.10 28.54
CA LYS A 2 49.24 61.33 28.88
C LYS A 2 48.69 60.49 27.73
N SER A 3 49.08 60.72 26.49
CA SER A 3 48.53 60.05 25.31
C SER A 3 48.97 58.59 25.14
N ASN A 4 50.20 58.26 25.52
CA ASN A 4 50.76 56.91 25.29
C ASN A 4 50.24 55.82 26.24
N LYS A 5 49.72 56.18 27.45
CA LYS A 5 49.20 55.19 28.39
C LYS A 5 47.78 54.72 27.96
N LEU A 6 46.97 55.58 27.38
CA LEU A 6 45.63 55.19 26.92
C LEU A 6 45.64 54.25 25.73
N CYS A 7 46.58 54.45 24.82
CA CYS A 7 46.76 53.61 23.63
C CYS A 7 47.29 52.19 24.00
N ARG A 8 48.12 52.11 25.05
CA ARG A 8 48.65 50.81 25.53
C ARG A 8 47.64 50.01 26.34
N MET A 9 46.73 50.70 27.06
CA MET A 9 45.62 50.03 27.75
C MET A 9 44.54 49.49 26.77
N LYS A 10 44.20 50.22 25.72
CA LYS A 10 43.29 49.76 24.70
C LYS A 10 43.76 48.48 23.94
N LYS A 11 45.08 48.36 23.69
CA LYS A 11 45.66 47.18 23.09
C LYS A 11 45.66 45.96 24.06
N LYS A 12 45.78 46.16 25.36
CA LYS A 12 45.77 45.07 26.34
C LYS A 12 44.36 44.50 26.58
N ILE A 13 43.32 45.26 26.40
CA ILE A 13 41.93 44.82 26.56
C ILE A 13 41.40 44.21 25.27
N PHE A 14 41.83 44.67 24.08
CA PHE A 14 41.37 44.17 22.78
C PHE A 14 41.87 42.75 22.47
N LEU A 15 43.08 42.39 22.91
CA LEU A 15 43.67 41.07 22.66
C LEU A 15 42.93 39.94 23.39
N PRO A 16 42.62 40.04 24.71
CA PRO A 16 41.85 39.00 25.41
C PRO A 16 40.39 38.92 24.95
N MET A 17 39.78 40.06 24.49
CA MET A 17 38.45 40.09 23.96
C MET A 17 38.35 39.41 22.57
N LEU A 18 39.41 39.49 21.77
CA LEU A 18 39.50 38.82 20.46
C LEU A 18 39.67 37.29 20.63
N VAL A 19 40.43 36.86 21.62
CA VAL A 19 40.64 35.43 21.94
C VAL A 19 39.37 34.82 22.57
N SER A 20 38.62 35.54 23.40
CA SER A 20 37.35 35.05 23.93
C SER A 20 36.24 34.97 22.86
N LEU A 21 36.30 35.82 21.85
CA LEU A 21 35.35 35.76 20.73
C LEU A 21 35.63 34.54 19.80
N GLN A 22 36.87 34.13 19.65
CA GLN A 22 37.22 32.94 18.87
C GLN A 22 36.85 31.63 19.58
N LEU A 23 36.80 31.63 20.94
CA LEU A 23 36.33 30.47 21.69
C LEU A 23 34.83 30.28 21.65
N LEU A 24 34.05 31.30 21.25
CA LEU A 24 32.59 31.20 21.06
C LEU A 24 32.19 30.60 19.71
N PHE A 25 33.08 30.58 18.72
CA PHE A 25 32.85 30.00 17.39
C PHE A 25 33.41 28.56 17.25
N GLY A 26 34.10 28.03 18.22
CA GLY A 26 34.70 26.70 18.20
C GLY A 26 33.84 25.59 18.82
N SER A 27 32.61 25.92 19.26
CA SER A 27 31.75 24.93 19.89
C SER A 27 30.47 24.77 19.11
N CYS A 28 30.47 23.88 18.17
CA CYS A 28 29.33 23.07 17.72
C CYS A 28 29.71 22.36 16.42
N GLU A 29 30.61 21.41 16.44
CA GLU A 29 30.37 20.23 15.64
C GLU A 29 29.28 19.47 16.38
N ASN A 30 28.03 19.76 16.02
CA ASN A 30 26.90 18.98 16.43
C ASN A 30 26.93 17.65 15.69
N ASN A 31 27.70 16.70 16.18
CA ASN A 31 27.40 15.29 15.98
C ASN A 31 26.17 14.93 16.86
N PHE A 32 25.10 15.67 16.69
CA PHE A 32 23.76 15.20 17.04
C PHE A 32 23.30 14.33 15.89
N ASP A 33 23.80 13.13 15.84
CA ASP A 33 23.10 12.01 15.25
C ASP A 33 22.09 11.54 16.32
N PRO A 34 20.84 11.96 16.27
CA PRO A 34 19.87 11.56 17.27
C PRO A 34 19.63 10.07 17.06
N TYR A 35 20.27 9.23 17.86
CA TYR A 35 19.91 7.83 17.93
C TYR A 35 18.49 7.76 18.50
N ILE A 36 17.51 7.72 17.59
CA ILE A 36 16.10 7.65 17.94
C ILE A 36 15.82 6.20 18.33
N TYR A 37 15.85 5.92 19.62
CA TYR A 37 15.45 4.63 20.16
C TYR A 37 14.00 4.35 19.75
N GLY A 38 13.78 3.25 18.99
CA GLY A 38 12.44 2.79 18.60
C GLY A 38 11.90 3.36 17.29
N ALA A 39 12.63 4.19 16.54
CA ALA A 39 12.32 4.49 15.15
C ALA A 39 13.16 3.61 14.22
N LEU A 40 12.52 2.90 13.32
CA LEU A 40 13.19 2.25 12.19
C LEU A 40 13.76 3.35 11.30
N LEU A 41 15.07 3.39 11.10
CA LEU A 41 15.71 4.32 10.19
C LEU A 41 15.27 3.98 8.76
N GLN A 42 14.86 4.99 8.02
CA GLN A 42 14.47 4.81 6.63
C GLN A 42 15.68 4.26 5.84
N GLY A 43 15.53 3.08 5.24
CA GLY A 43 16.58 2.36 4.52
C GLY A 43 17.25 1.21 5.27
N GLU A 44 17.01 1.03 6.57
CA GLU A 44 17.52 -0.09 7.35
C GLU A 44 16.51 -1.24 7.52
N TYR A 45 15.25 -0.99 7.21
CA TYR A 45 14.17 -1.98 7.31
C TYR A 45 13.48 -2.17 5.94
N PRO A 46 13.18 -3.41 5.55
CA PRO A 46 13.53 -4.70 6.17
C PRO A 46 14.98 -5.13 5.85
N SER A 47 15.64 -5.86 6.77
CA SER A 47 17.03 -6.31 6.64
C SER A 47 17.22 -7.82 6.86
N THR A 48 16.30 -8.46 7.59
CA THR A 48 16.30 -9.89 7.87
C THR A 48 15.13 -10.61 7.20
N GLU A 49 15.23 -11.93 7.00
CA GLU A 49 14.14 -12.73 6.41
C GLU A 49 12.81 -12.49 7.14
N GLN A 50 12.82 -12.50 8.48
CA GLN A 50 11.62 -12.29 9.27
C GLN A 50 11.01 -10.90 9.07
N GLU A 51 11.84 -9.88 8.89
CA GLU A 51 11.37 -8.53 8.61
C GLU A 51 10.78 -8.41 7.20
N TYR A 52 11.38 -9.05 6.20
CA TYR A 52 10.79 -9.11 4.85
C TYR A 52 9.44 -9.84 4.85
N VAL A 53 9.31 -10.94 5.60
CA VAL A 53 8.01 -11.61 5.79
C VAL A 53 7.01 -10.66 6.44
N SER A 54 7.38 -10.00 7.52
CA SER A 54 6.51 -9.06 8.25
C SER A 54 6.09 -7.87 7.38
N TYR A 55 7.01 -7.37 6.56
CA TYR A 55 6.74 -6.27 5.62
C TYR A 55 5.78 -6.70 4.52
N MET A 56 5.97 -7.89 3.94
CA MET A 56 5.06 -8.46 2.94
C MET A 56 3.66 -8.69 3.52
N MET A 57 3.54 -9.10 4.80
CA MET A 57 2.23 -9.34 5.44
C MET A 57 1.31 -8.11 5.46
N ILE A 58 1.85 -6.91 5.27
CA ILE A 58 1.06 -5.69 5.11
C ILE A 58 0.11 -5.79 3.89
N CYS A 59 0.49 -6.54 2.85
CA CYS A 59 -0.36 -6.77 1.68
C CYS A 59 -1.68 -7.49 2.02
N TYR A 60 -1.73 -8.23 3.13
CA TYR A 60 -2.94 -8.94 3.55
C TYR A 60 -3.93 -8.06 4.33
N LEU A 61 -3.50 -6.95 4.90
CA LEU A 61 -4.35 -6.11 5.77
C LEU A 61 -5.67 -5.70 5.10
N PRO A 62 -5.71 -5.28 3.82
CA PRO A 62 -6.97 -4.88 3.19
C PRO A 62 -7.98 -6.02 2.99
N TYR A 63 -7.56 -7.27 3.17
CA TYR A 63 -8.41 -8.45 3.01
C TYR A 63 -8.97 -8.98 4.33
N THR A 64 -8.18 -8.91 5.40
CA THR A 64 -8.40 -9.67 6.63
C THR A 64 -8.95 -8.84 7.78
N THR A 65 -8.76 -7.53 7.76
CA THR A 65 -9.22 -6.66 8.84
C THR A 65 -10.68 -6.31 8.68
N VAL A 66 -11.45 -6.38 9.77
CA VAL A 66 -12.84 -5.91 9.82
C VAL A 66 -12.90 -4.41 9.54
N TRP A 67 -11.91 -3.68 10.05
CA TRP A 67 -11.74 -2.25 9.87
C TRP A 67 -10.28 -1.97 9.53
N THR A 68 -10.02 -1.50 8.32
CA THR A 68 -8.71 -0.94 7.98
C THR A 68 -8.76 0.56 8.18
N TYR A 69 -7.80 1.09 8.94
CA TYR A 69 -7.54 2.53 8.90
C TYR A 69 -7.01 2.88 7.52
N ASP A 70 -7.69 3.83 6.88
CA ASP A 70 -7.13 4.46 5.70
C ASP A 70 -5.91 5.28 6.13
N MET A 71 -4.76 4.91 5.63
CA MET A 71 -3.48 5.51 5.99
C MET A 71 -3.30 6.93 5.43
N GLY A 72 -4.31 7.51 4.82
CA GLY A 72 -4.25 8.86 4.28
C GLY A 72 -5.44 9.76 4.63
N SER A 73 -6.62 9.20 4.83
CA SER A 73 -7.85 9.98 5.05
C SER A 73 -8.43 9.87 6.47
N GLY A 74 -7.83 9.05 7.33
CA GLY A 74 -8.31 8.85 8.70
C GLY A 74 -9.64 8.11 8.82
N GLY A 75 -10.18 7.58 7.73
CA GLY A 75 -11.42 6.80 7.70
C GLY A 75 -11.19 5.31 7.97
N LEU A 76 -12.18 4.67 8.60
CA LEU A 76 -12.22 3.22 8.73
C LEU A 76 -12.76 2.60 7.44
N GLN A 77 -12.02 1.65 6.86
CA GLN A 77 -12.45 0.91 5.68
C GLN A 77 -12.73 -0.55 6.01
N HIS A 78 -13.77 -1.09 5.39
CA HIS A 78 -14.05 -2.52 5.47
C HIS A 78 -13.04 -3.31 4.64
N GLY A 79 -12.54 -4.42 5.19
CA GLY A 79 -11.75 -5.40 4.43
C GLY A 79 -12.59 -6.01 3.29
N ILE A 80 -11.92 -6.44 2.22
CA ILE A 80 -12.60 -6.98 1.04
C ILE A 80 -13.38 -8.26 1.32
N HIS A 81 -12.85 -9.12 2.19
CA HIS A 81 -13.45 -10.43 2.51
C HIS A 81 -14.38 -10.44 3.72
N ILE A 82 -14.64 -9.29 4.33
CA ILE A 82 -15.54 -9.27 5.49
C ILE A 82 -17.00 -9.42 5.09
N GLN A 83 -17.77 -10.03 5.98
CA GLN A 83 -19.18 -10.33 5.74
C GLN A 83 -20.07 -9.09 5.65
N SER A 84 -19.84 -8.08 6.47
CA SER A 84 -20.77 -6.95 6.64
C SER A 84 -20.65 -5.84 5.61
N GLY A 85 -19.55 -5.74 4.90
CA GLY A 85 -19.31 -4.66 3.93
C GLY A 85 -18.34 -5.05 2.84
N GLY A 86 -17.97 -6.33 2.79
CA GLY A 86 -17.03 -6.85 1.82
C GLY A 86 -17.68 -7.17 0.47
N THR A 87 -16.84 -7.42 -0.52
CA THR A 87 -17.24 -7.72 -1.88
C THR A 87 -18.06 -9.00 -2.03
N VAL A 88 -17.89 -9.98 -1.13
CA VAL A 88 -18.68 -11.22 -1.15
C VAL A 88 -20.17 -10.89 -1.08
N ARG A 89 -20.57 -10.08 -0.11
CA ARG A 89 -21.97 -9.68 0.02
C ARG A 89 -22.46 -8.83 -1.15
N MET A 90 -21.60 -7.97 -1.69
CA MET A 90 -21.94 -7.17 -2.89
C MET A 90 -22.25 -8.07 -4.09
N PHE A 91 -21.38 -9.02 -4.39
CA PHE A 91 -21.56 -9.91 -5.54
C PHE A 91 -22.73 -10.88 -5.35
N ASP A 92 -22.89 -11.46 -4.15
CA ASP A 92 -24.00 -12.37 -3.88
C ASP A 92 -25.35 -11.65 -3.93
N SER A 93 -25.41 -10.41 -3.43
CA SER A 93 -26.65 -9.61 -3.45
C SER A 93 -27.09 -9.17 -4.85
N THR A 94 -26.19 -9.19 -5.83
CA THR A 94 -26.50 -8.87 -7.23
C THR A 94 -26.90 -10.10 -8.07
N SER A 95 -26.85 -11.28 -7.45
CA SER A 95 -27.24 -12.54 -8.08
C SER A 95 -28.67 -12.94 -7.72
N ASP A 96 -29.24 -13.88 -8.47
CA ASP A 96 -30.58 -14.44 -8.24
C ASP A 96 -30.65 -15.47 -7.09
N ILE A 97 -29.49 -15.85 -6.55
CA ILE A 97 -29.39 -16.77 -5.40
C ILE A 97 -29.58 -16.08 -4.05
N CYS A 98 -29.53 -14.75 -4.01
CA CYS A 98 -29.58 -13.96 -2.79
C CYS A 98 -30.60 -12.82 -2.91
N ALA A 99 -31.57 -12.78 -2.01
CA ALA A 99 -32.50 -11.66 -1.92
C ALA A 99 -32.26 -10.88 -0.63
N SER A 100 -32.09 -9.57 -0.74
CA SER A 100 -32.01 -8.70 0.43
C SER A 100 -33.36 -8.54 1.07
N ALA A 101 -33.48 -8.91 2.36
CA ALA A 101 -34.64 -8.50 3.13
C ALA A 101 -34.56 -6.98 3.42
N THR A 102 -35.72 -6.31 3.42
CA THR A 102 -35.85 -4.86 3.66
C THR A 102 -35.28 -4.39 5.01
N THR A 103 -35.04 -5.32 5.93
CA THR A 103 -34.44 -5.05 7.24
C THR A 103 -32.93 -4.80 7.22
N VAL A 104 -32.25 -5.00 6.08
CA VAL A 104 -30.77 -4.94 5.98
C VAL A 104 -30.28 -3.57 5.48
N GLY A 105 -31.18 -2.65 5.22
CA GLY A 105 -30.90 -1.30 4.75
C GLY A 105 -31.19 -1.07 3.26
N ALA A 106 -31.60 0.15 2.94
CA ALA A 106 -32.09 0.54 1.62
C ALA A 106 -31.04 0.31 0.50
N ASP A 107 -29.74 0.39 0.78
CA ASP A 107 -28.73 0.22 -0.24
C ASP A 107 -28.57 -1.24 -0.69
N TRP A 108 -28.74 -2.21 0.22
CA TRP A 108 -28.76 -3.62 -0.14
C TRP A 108 -29.96 -3.98 -1.02
N GLU A 109 -31.12 -3.40 -0.71
CA GLU A 109 -32.32 -3.57 -1.55
C GLU A 109 -32.11 -2.97 -2.94
N ARG A 110 -31.42 -1.83 -3.04
CA ARG A 110 -31.05 -1.21 -4.35
C ARG A 110 -30.08 -2.09 -5.13
N PHE A 111 -29.07 -2.67 -4.48
CA PHE A 111 -28.15 -3.62 -5.11
C PHE A 111 -28.87 -4.80 -5.74
N THR A 112 -29.78 -5.45 -4.99
CA THR A 112 -30.56 -6.58 -5.49
C THR A 112 -31.50 -6.20 -6.65
N LYS A 113 -31.91 -4.95 -6.74
CA LYS A 113 -32.73 -4.42 -7.82
C LYS A 113 -31.95 -3.87 -8.99
N GLY A 114 -30.61 -3.88 -8.94
CA GLY A 114 -29.76 -3.28 -9.97
C GLY A 114 -29.75 -1.75 -9.99
N ASP A 115 -30.24 -1.10 -8.96
CA ASP A 115 -30.25 0.37 -8.80
C ASP A 115 -28.93 0.87 -8.22
N TYR A 116 -27.83 0.65 -8.95
CA TYR A 116 -26.47 0.97 -8.48
C TYR A 116 -26.22 2.47 -8.34
N SER A 117 -26.88 3.29 -9.15
CA SER A 117 -26.69 4.75 -9.13
C SER A 117 -27.13 5.41 -7.82
N ASN A 118 -27.99 4.77 -7.06
CA ASN A 118 -28.50 5.24 -5.78
C ASN A 118 -27.87 4.54 -4.56
N CYS A 119 -26.86 3.69 -4.76
CA CYS A 119 -26.14 3.01 -3.68
C CYS A 119 -25.02 3.89 -3.13
N PHE A 120 -25.37 4.91 -2.36
CA PHE A 120 -24.43 5.95 -1.92
C PHE A 120 -23.27 5.46 -1.08
N TYR A 121 -23.49 4.48 -0.18
CA TYR A 121 -22.45 3.97 0.71
C TYR A 121 -21.28 3.33 -0.02
N TYR A 122 -21.52 2.72 -1.18
CA TYR A 122 -20.48 2.07 -1.98
C TYR A 122 -19.72 3.04 -2.87
N TRP A 123 -20.34 4.17 -3.24
CA TRP A 123 -19.76 5.13 -4.16
C TRP A 123 -19.18 6.35 -3.48
N ARG A 124 -19.77 6.78 -2.37
CA ARG A 124 -19.38 8.01 -1.67
C ARG A 124 -18.74 7.76 -0.31
N GLY A 125 -19.09 6.63 0.33
CA GLY A 125 -18.85 6.46 1.76
C GLY A 125 -19.70 7.40 2.61
N ASN A 126 -19.93 7.04 3.86
CA ASN A 126 -20.50 7.98 4.81
C ASN A 126 -19.39 8.66 5.59
N VAL A 127 -19.22 9.96 5.37
CA VAL A 127 -18.18 10.77 6.06
C VAL A 127 -18.56 11.07 7.51
N ASP A 128 -19.85 10.92 7.87
CA ASP A 128 -20.35 11.41 9.16
C ASP A 128 -20.32 10.35 10.29
N ASP A 129 -20.37 9.05 9.95
CA ASP A 129 -20.43 7.96 10.94
C ASP A 129 -19.25 6.98 10.89
N GLY A 130 -18.27 7.24 10.04
CA GLY A 130 -17.10 6.38 9.87
C GLY A 130 -17.37 5.02 9.20
N SER A 131 -18.61 4.72 8.83
CA SER A 131 -18.97 3.50 8.10
C SER A 131 -18.73 3.72 6.58
N ASN A 132 -17.49 3.60 6.17
CA ASN A 132 -17.13 3.78 4.77
C ASN A 132 -17.14 2.43 4.05
N LEU A 133 -18.19 2.13 3.31
CA LEU A 133 -18.29 0.97 2.42
C LEU A 133 -17.68 1.23 1.03
N ASN A 134 -17.18 2.43 0.78
CA ASN A 134 -16.50 2.77 -0.45
C ASN A 134 -15.13 2.08 -0.50
N HIS A 135 -14.94 1.21 -1.46
CA HIS A 135 -13.68 0.51 -1.67
C HIS A 135 -12.70 1.24 -2.59
N PHE A 136 -13.12 2.34 -3.23
CA PHE A 136 -12.26 3.09 -4.16
C PHE A 136 -10.95 3.57 -3.52
N PRO A 137 -10.91 4.06 -2.26
CA PRO A 137 -9.65 4.43 -1.61
C PRO A 137 -8.63 3.29 -1.47
N LYS A 138 -9.03 2.03 -1.73
CA LYS A 138 -8.10 0.89 -1.79
C LYS A 138 -7.12 0.94 -2.96
N THR A 139 -7.28 1.88 -3.90
CA THR A 139 -6.24 2.23 -4.88
C THR A 139 -4.91 2.61 -4.19
N ALA A 140 -4.97 3.28 -3.04
CA ALA A 140 -3.80 3.57 -2.22
C ALA A 140 -3.11 2.30 -1.68
N GLN A 141 -3.88 1.23 -1.44
CA GLN A 141 -3.33 -0.06 -1.02
C GLN A 141 -2.57 -0.75 -2.16
N ILE A 142 -3.03 -0.60 -3.41
CA ILE A 142 -2.30 -1.08 -4.60
C ILE A 142 -0.96 -0.38 -4.72
N THR A 143 -0.91 0.95 -4.54
CA THR A 143 0.33 1.73 -4.53
C THR A 143 1.29 1.23 -3.43
N ARG A 144 0.77 0.97 -2.23
CA ARG A 144 1.58 0.41 -1.13
C ARG A 144 2.09 -1.01 -1.43
N MET A 145 1.26 -1.87 -2.03
CA MET A 145 1.70 -3.20 -2.47
C MET A 145 2.79 -3.10 -3.54
N THR A 146 2.72 -2.11 -4.42
CA THR A 146 3.76 -1.82 -5.41
C THR A 146 5.08 -1.43 -4.75
N GLU A 147 5.06 -0.59 -3.72
CA GLU A 147 6.23 -0.25 -2.92
C GLU A 147 6.86 -1.48 -2.25
N ILE A 148 6.02 -2.34 -1.65
CA ILE A 148 6.45 -3.59 -1.01
C ILE A 148 7.09 -4.52 -2.03
N ILE A 149 6.48 -4.69 -3.20
CA ILE A 149 7.03 -5.49 -4.30
C ILE A 149 8.40 -4.96 -4.71
N GLY A 150 8.54 -3.65 -4.92
CA GLY A 150 9.82 -3.03 -5.26
C GLY A 150 10.91 -3.23 -4.19
N THR A 151 10.53 -3.22 -2.92
CA THR A 151 11.43 -3.52 -1.81
C THR A 151 11.86 -4.98 -1.80
N LEU A 152 10.93 -5.91 -2.04
CA LEU A 152 11.23 -7.36 -2.15
C LEU A 152 12.13 -7.65 -3.36
N GLU A 153 11.90 -7.01 -4.51
CA GLU A 153 12.74 -7.17 -5.70
C GLU A 153 14.19 -6.75 -5.46
N LYS A 154 14.41 -5.73 -4.65
CA LYS A 154 15.74 -5.22 -4.26
C LYS A 154 16.36 -5.98 -3.08
N ALA A 155 15.65 -6.92 -2.45
CA ALA A 155 16.17 -7.68 -1.32
C ALA A 155 17.45 -8.44 -1.69
N PRO A 156 18.54 -8.31 -0.89
CA PRO A 156 19.80 -8.99 -1.18
C PRO A 156 19.69 -10.49 -0.87
N LEU A 157 20.39 -11.32 -1.64
CA LEU A 157 20.41 -12.78 -1.45
C LEU A 157 21.06 -13.22 -0.11
N THR A 158 21.71 -12.31 0.58
CA THR A 158 22.21 -12.51 1.95
C THR A 158 21.10 -12.46 3.01
N ALA A 159 19.99 -11.79 2.70
CA ALA A 159 18.83 -11.68 3.59
C ALA A 159 17.72 -12.68 3.20
N LEU A 160 17.54 -12.93 1.91
CA LEU A 160 16.53 -13.87 1.38
C LEU A 160 17.18 -14.81 0.36
N THR A 161 16.89 -16.11 0.45
CA THR A 161 17.19 -17.00 -0.68
C THR A 161 16.32 -16.63 -1.88
N GLU A 162 16.76 -16.99 -3.10
CA GLU A 162 15.99 -16.72 -4.32
C GLU A 162 14.59 -17.34 -4.27
N GLU A 163 14.49 -18.57 -3.79
CA GLU A 163 13.20 -19.25 -3.60
C GLU A 163 12.28 -18.46 -2.65
N LYS A 164 12.80 -18.07 -1.48
CA LYS A 164 12.03 -17.33 -0.49
C LYS A 164 11.59 -15.96 -1.01
N LYS A 165 12.49 -15.26 -1.70
CA LYS A 165 12.20 -14.00 -2.37
C LYS A 165 11.07 -14.14 -3.38
N ASN A 166 11.14 -15.16 -4.24
CA ASN A 166 10.12 -15.44 -5.24
C ASN A 166 8.77 -15.80 -4.60
N ASN A 167 8.79 -16.58 -3.51
CA ASN A 167 7.59 -16.92 -2.76
C ASN A 167 6.90 -15.66 -2.18
N LEU A 168 7.67 -14.76 -1.55
CA LEU A 168 7.12 -13.51 -1.00
C LEU A 168 6.62 -12.56 -2.10
N LEU A 169 7.34 -12.46 -3.21
CA LEU A 169 6.90 -11.71 -4.40
C LEU A 169 5.61 -12.31 -4.97
N GLY A 170 5.49 -13.64 -5.03
CA GLY A 170 4.29 -14.33 -5.48
C GLY A 170 3.07 -13.98 -4.63
N GLU A 171 3.21 -13.97 -3.31
CA GLU A 171 2.13 -13.57 -2.40
C GLU A 171 1.77 -12.08 -2.53
N ALA A 172 2.77 -11.20 -2.59
CA ALA A 172 2.54 -9.76 -2.72
C ALA A 172 1.85 -9.40 -4.04
N ARG A 173 2.27 -10.02 -5.16
CA ARG A 173 1.63 -9.83 -6.46
C ARG A 173 0.23 -10.44 -6.50
N LEU A 174 0.01 -11.59 -5.86
CA LEU A 174 -1.34 -12.14 -5.71
C LEU A 174 -2.27 -11.16 -5.00
N CYS A 175 -1.82 -10.59 -3.88
CA CYS A 175 -2.59 -9.57 -3.19
C CYS A 175 -2.87 -8.36 -4.11
N ARG A 176 -1.88 -7.84 -4.83
CA ARG A 176 -2.05 -6.69 -5.70
C ARG A 176 -3.01 -6.98 -6.87
N GLY A 177 -2.80 -8.08 -7.57
CA GLY A 177 -3.66 -8.50 -8.68
C GLY A 177 -5.10 -8.74 -8.25
N LEU A 178 -5.30 -9.40 -7.09
CA LEU A 178 -6.63 -9.63 -6.54
C LEU A 178 -7.33 -8.32 -6.11
N MET A 179 -6.58 -7.34 -5.59
CA MET A 179 -7.13 -6.02 -5.26
C MET A 179 -7.58 -5.29 -6.54
N MET A 180 -6.76 -5.28 -7.57
CA MET A 180 -7.11 -4.71 -8.87
C MET A 180 -8.34 -5.41 -9.47
N TYR A 181 -8.41 -6.74 -9.40
CA TYR A 181 -9.54 -7.52 -9.85
C TYR A 181 -10.85 -7.08 -9.17
N PHE A 182 -10.87 -6.93 -7.84
CA PHE A 182 -12.06 -6.49 -7.12
C PHE A 182 -12.47 -5.05 -7.50
N LEU A 183 -11.51 -4.15 -7.59
CA LEU A 183 -11.79 -2.76 -7.93
C LEU A 183 -12.27 -2.63 -9.38
N LEU A 184 -11.72 -3.41 -10.32
CA LEU A 184 -12.16 -3.47 -11.70
C LEU A 184 -13.64 -3.86 -11.80
N HIS A 185 -14.06 -4.88 -11.05
CA HIS A 185 -15.43 -5.38 -11.09
C HIS A 185 -16.45 -4.45 -10.41
N VAL A 186 -16.00 -3.63 -9.46
CA VAL A 186 -16.88 -2.71 -8.73
C VAL A 186 -16.95 -1.32 -9.39
N TYR A 187 -15.82 -0.80 -9.88
CA TYR A 187 -15.70 0.58 -10.35
C TYR A 187 -15.26 0.72 -11.80
N GLY A 188 -15.02 -0.39 -12.47
CA GLY A 188 -14.29 -0.41 -13.74
C GLY A 188 -12.80 -0.14 -13.54
N PRO A 189 -12.04 0.15 -14.61
CA PRO A 189 -10.62 0.46 -14.50
C PRO A 189 -10.39 1.62 -13.53
N VAL A 190 -9.45 1.48 -12.59
CA VAL A 190 -9.11 2.53 -11.61
C VAL A 190 -7.67 2.99 -11.79
N PRO A 191 -7.37 4.27 -11.52
CA PRO A 191 -6.01 4.77 -11.60
C PRO A 191 -5.14 4.11 -10.53
N VAL A 192 -4.01 3.53 -10.95
CA VAL A 192 -3.05 2.83 -10.07
C VAL A 192 -1.62 3.12 -10.51
N ILE A 193 -0.67 2.98 -9.58
CA ILE A 193 0.77 3.06 -9.85
C ILE A 193 1.36 1.68 -9.61
N LEU A 194 1.90 1.08 -10.67
CA LEU A 194 2.50 -0.26 -10.65
C LEU A 194 4.04 -0.23 -10.79
N ASP A 195 4.62 0.94 -11.04
CA ASP A 195 6.06 1.16 -11.09
C ASP A 195 6.56 1.57 -9.69
N PRO A 196 7.40 0.74 -9.01
CA PRO A 196 7.90 1.05 -7.68
C PRO A 196 8.71 2.36 -7.61
N GLU A 197 9.36 2.77 -8.68
CA GLU A 197 10.15 4.00 -8.73
C GLU A 197 9.26 5.26 -8.75
N LYS A 198 8.00 5.12 -9.14
CA LYS A 198 7.01 6.21 -9.20
C LYS A 198 6.14 6.35 -7.96
N VAL A 199 6.22 5.40 -7.03
CA VAL A 199 5.35 5.38 -5.83
C VAL A 199 5.55 6.62 -4.95
N ILE A 200 6.76 7.15 -4.89
CA ILE A 200 7.11 8.34 -4.09
C ILE A 200 7.16 9.63 -4.91
N ASP A 201 6.89 9.56 -6.21
CA ASP A 201 6.89 10.72 -7.10
C ASP A 201 5.56 11.48 -7.03
N PRO A 202 5.52 12.70 -6.45
CA PRO A 202 4.29 13.49 -6.34
C PRO A 202 3.67 13.83 -7.68
N GLU A 203 4.48 13.97 -8.74
CA GLU A 203 4.00 14.25 -10.09
C GLU A 203 3.31 13.03 -10.69
N ALA A 204 3.89 11.83 -10.55
CA ALA A 204 3.26 10.59 -10.95
C ALA A 204 1.94 10.35 -10.21
N LEU A 205 1.91 10.59 -8.88
CA LEU A 205 0.71 10.47 -8.06
C LEU A 205 -0.41 11.42 -8.49
N SER A 206 -0.08 12.68 -8.80
CA SER A 206 -1.06 13.68 -9.21
C SER A 206 -1.56 13.52 -10.65
N ASN A 207 -0.76 12.92 -11.52
CA ASN A 207 -1.05 12.74 -12.94
C ASN A 207 -1.53 11.32 -13.30
N THR A 208 -1.81 10.47 -12.30
CA THR A 208 -2.31 9.12 -12.54
C THR A 208 -3.66 9.18 -13.24
N VAL A 209 -3.74 8.57 -14.43
CA VAL A 209 -4.96 8.50 -15.23
C VAL A 209 -5.60 7.13 -15.12
N ARG A 210 -6.90 7.08 -15.42
CA ARG A 210 -7.64 5.81 -15.52
C ARG A 210 -7.15 5.04 -16.75
N PRO A 211 -6.69 3.78 -16.60
CA PRO A 211 -6.28 2.96 -17.73
C PRO A 211 -7.50 2.52 -18.57
N SER A 212 -7.26 1.93 -19.71
CA SER A 212 -8.28 1.15 -20.42
C SER A 212 -8.64 -0.14 -19.66
N LEU A 213 -9.74 -0.77 -20.05
CA LEU A 213 -10.14 -2.07 -19.50
C LEU A 213 -9.06 -3.11 -19.78
N ASP A 214 -8.60 -3.18 -21.03
CA ASP A 214 -7.59 -4.14 -21.48
C ASP A 214 -6.27 -4.00 -20.75
N GLU A 215 -5.81 -2.76 -20.55
CA GLU A 215 -4.58 -2.50 -19.78
C GLU A 215 -4.69 -3.01 -18.33
N MET A 216 -5.82 -2.71 -17.67
CA MET A 216 -5.99 -3.16 -16.29
C MET A 216 -6.18 -4.66 -16.20
N ALA A 217 -6.90 -5.28 -17.14
CA ALA A 217 -7.04 -6.73 -17.23
C ALA A 217 -5.68 -7.41 -17.42
N GLN A 218 -4.81 -6.85 -18.29
CA GLN A 218 -3.46 -7.36 -18.51
C GLN A 218 -2.60 -7.26 -17.24
N TRP A 219 -2.65 -6.14 -16.51
CA TRP A 219 -1.91 -5.98 -15.26
C TRP A 219 -2.33 -6.99 -14.18
N ILE A 220 -3.63 -7.29 -14.11
CA ILE A 220 -4.16 -8.34 -13.23
C ILE A 220 -3.63 -9.70 -13.65
N THR A 221 -3.67 -10.00 -14.95
CA THR A 221 -3.13 -11.25 -15.52
C THR A 221 -1.66 -11.42 -15.17
N ASP A 222 -0.83 -10.40 -15.42
CA ASP A 222 0.62 -10.44 -15.16
C ASP A 222 0.94 -10.73 -13.69
N ASP A 223 0.20 -10.12 -12.76
CA ASP A 223 0.38 -10.35 -11.33
C ASP A 223 -0.07 -11.75 -10.90
N LEU A 224 -1.22 -12.21 -11.40
CA LEU A 224 -1.76 -13.53 -11.05
C LEU A 224 -0.95 -14.67 -11.68
N GLU A 225 -0.45 -14.51 -12.92
CA GLU A 225 0.45 -15.48 -13.55
C GLU A 225 1.78 -15.61 -12.81
N PHE A 226 2.38 -14.49 -12.41
CA PHE A 226 3.58 -14.50 -11.60
C PHE A 226 3.35 -15.27 -10.30
N ALA A 227 2.24 -14.97 -9.62
CA ALA A 227 1.85 -15.63 -8.38
C ALA A 227 1.59 -17.13 -8.58
N ALA A 228 0.90 -17.51 -9.66
CA ALA A 228 0.63 -18.91 -10.02
C ALA A 228 1.90 -19.75 -10.29
N LYS A 229 3.02 -19.08 -10.59
CA LYS A 229 4.34 -19.72 -10.79
C LYS A 229 5.18 -19.73 -9.51
N ASN A 230 5.12 -18.65 -8.71
CA ASN A 230 6.12 -18.36 -7.70
C ASN A 230 5.59 -18.35 -6.25
N ALA A 231 4.28 -18.22 -6.02
CA ALA A 231 3.73 -18.29 -4.66
C ALA A 231 4.05 -19.67 -4.00
N PRO A 232 4.07 -19.75 -2.66
CA PRO A 232 4.37 -20.99 -1.96
C PRO A 232 3.38 -22.12 -2.36
N GLU A 233 3.88 -23.33 -2.49
CA GLU A 233 3.07 -24.52 -2.79
C GLU A 233 2.11 -24.86 -1.64
N THR A 234 2.62 -24.76 -0.42
CA THR A 234 1.86 -24.95 0.83
C THR A 234 1.86 -23.66 1.62
N ALA A 235 0.76 -23.35 2.30
CA ALA A 235 0.67 -22.16 3.13
C ALA A 235 1.74 -22.18 4.23
N PRO A 236 2.66 -21.21 4.28
CA PRO A 236 3.68 -21.15 5.32
C PRO A 236 3.08 -20.98 6.72
N ASP A 237 1.94 -20.30 6.81
CA ASP A 237 1.16 -20.09 8.01
C ASP A 237 -0.32 -20.10 7.69
N LEU A 238 -1.16 -20.27 8.71
CA LEU A 238 -2.61 -20.25 8.54
C LEU A 238 -3.09 -18.92 7.94
N GLY A 239 -3.84 -19.02 6.85
CA GLY A 239 -4.43 -17.87 6.15
C GLY A 239 -3.54 -17.22 5.10
N ARG A 240 -2.29 -17.67 4.93
CA ARG A 240 -1.44 -17.21 3.82
C ARG A 240 -1.82 -17.89 2.51
N TYR A 241 -1.71 -17.12 1.43
CA TYR A 241 -2.09 -17.56 0.10
C TYR A 241 -1.06 -18.54 -0.50
N THR A 242 -1.56 -19.44 -1.34
CA THR A 242 -0.77 -20.46 -2.00
C THR A 242 -0.80 -20.30 -3.51
N ARG A 243 0.07 -21.03 -4.19
CA ARG A 243 0.11 -21.13 -5.65
C ARG A 243 -1.21 -21.62 -6.24
N ASP A 244 -1.87 -22.56 -5.59
CA ASP A 244 -3.17 -23.07 -6.06
C ASP A 244 -4.27 -22.03 -5.92
N TYR A 245 -4.24 -21.22 -4.87
CA TYR A 245 -5.17 -20.10 -4.77
C TYR A 245 -4.90 -19.03 -5.85
N ALA A 246 -3.64 -18.76 -6.19
CA ALA A 246 -3.29 -17.89 -7.30
C ALA A 246 -3.83 -18.41 -8.64
N ARG A 247 -3.68 -19.71 -8.91
CA ARG A 247 -4.25 -20.37 -10.10
C ARG A 247 -5.76 -20.26 -10.15
N PHE A 248 -6.43 -20.44 -9.01
CA PHE A 248 -7.87 -20.26 -8.91
C PHE A 248 -8.29 -18.82 -9.24
N CYS A 249 -7.59 -17.82 -8.70
CA CYS A 249 -7.85 -16.41 -8.98
C CYS A 249 -7.61 -16.07 -10.45
N LEU A 250 -6.54 -16.59 -11.05
CA LEU A 250 -6.23 -16.43 -12.47
C LEU A 250 -7.35 -17.05 -13.34
N MET A 251 -7.74 -18.27 -13.06
CA MET A 251 -8.84 -18.94 -13.76
C MET A 251 -10.12 -18.11 -13.68
N LYS A 252 -10.46 -17.60 -12.51
CA LYS A 252 -11.65 -16.76 -12.30
C LYS A 252 -11.57 -15.46 -13.11
N HIS A 253 -10.41 -14.82 -13.12
CA HIS A 253 -10.16 -13.62 -13.91
C HIS A 253 -10.34 -13.90 -15.40
N CYS A 254 -9.73 -14.95 -15.90
CA CYS A 254 -9.83 -15.40 -17.29
C CYS A 254 -11.27 -15.68 -17.73
N LEU A 255 -12.05 -16.34 -16.88
CA LEU A 255 -13.47 -16.61 -17.17
C LEU A 255 -14.31 -15.33 -17.26
N ASN A 256 -13.95 -14.30 -16.50
CA ASN A 256 -14.66 -13.03 -16.52
C ASN A 256 -14.29 -12.18 -17.74
N GLU A 257 -13.03 -12.23 -18.15
CA GLU A 257 -12.51 -11.43 -19.27
C GLU A 257 -12.62 -12.14 -20.64
N GLY A 258 -13.18 -13.33 -20.70
CA GLY A 258 -13.54 -14.24 -21.80
C GLY A 258 -12.85 -14.07 -23.16
N GLU A 259 -12.79 -12.88 -23.68
CA GLU A 259 -12.21 -12.56 -24.98
C GLU A 259 -10.69 -12.37 -24.98
N HIS A 260 -10.08 -12.10 -23.80
CA HIS A 260 -8.64 -11.86 -23.68
C HIS A 260 -7.83 -13.16 -23.55
N MET A 261 -8.51 -14.31 -23.56
CA MET A 261 -7.94 -15.61 -23.21
C MET A 261 -7.83 -16.57 -24.39
N GLU A 262 -7.89 -16.09 -25.63
CA GLU A 262 -7.65 -16.90 -26.85
C GLU A 262 -6.23 -17.50 -26.93
N GLY A 263 -5.69 -17.99 -25.90
CA GLY A 263 -4.37 -18.63 -25.86
C GLY A 263 -4.12 -19.52 -24.66
N TYR A 264 -5.09 -19.63 -23.75
CA TYR A 264 -4.95 -20.39 -22.52
C TYR A 264 -5.70 -21.74 -22.52
N TYR A 265 -6.31 -22.12 -23.65
CA TYR A 265 -6.97 -23.41 -23.86
C TYR A 265 -6.14 -24.34 -24.72
#